data_483f724384eddb5ba3a7f750ec7d0bb9
#
_entry.id   483f724384eddb5ba3a7f750ec7d0bb9
#
_cell.length_a   1.000
_cell.length_b   1.000
_cell.length_c   1.000
_cell.angle_alpha   90.00
_cell.angle_beta   90.00
_cell.angle_gamma   90.00
#
_symmetry.space_group_name_H-M   'P 1'
#
loop_
_entity.id
_entity.type
_entity.pdbx_description
1 polymer ?
#
loop_
_entity_poly.entity_id
_entity_poly.type
_entity_poly.pdbx_seq_one_letter_code
_entity_poly.pdbx_strand_id
1 'polypeptide(L)'
;TNPTHIYDSAGNFTVILTGTSLTNDCPAYDSVALVVLPYPDVTGTPDINNGCIPLTVNFSNTVNSIGFFTWDFGDGNTSSQANPTHTYTTDGYYNVFVRFEDLSGCVDSFDFDVNPYPVPQAGFSINQLDTCVLPANFDFSNSSLGATNYTWNFGDSSIQNSQTNPSHSYNIDGSYDVTLHVSNTYGCQDSVVNSISVNPVPNASFDALQLDTCLLYTSDAADEHSW
;
A
#
# COMPACT_ATOMS: atom_id res chain seq x y z
N THR A 1 36.29 34.25 -44.09
CA THR A 1 36.12 33.52 -42.84
C THR A 1 34.64 33.23 -42.67
N ASN A 2 34.30 32.01 -42.21
CA ASN A 2 32.92 31.65 -41.88
C ASN A 2 32.70 31.95 -40.40
N PRO A 3 32.00 33.04 -40.03
CA PRO A 3 31.74 33.36 -38.62
C PRO A 3 30.71 32.41 -38.03
N THR A 4 30.79 32.18 -36.72
CA THR A 4 29.77 31.51 -35.92
C THR A 4 29.13 32.50 -34.96
N HIS A 5 27.83 32.38 -34.76
CA HIS A 5 27.08 33.20 -33.81
C HIS A 5 26.12 32.33 -33.02
N ILE A 6 25.97 32.61 -31.72
CA ILE A 6 25.04 31.95 -30.82
C ILE A 6 23.92 32.94 -30.51
N TYR A 7 22.67 32.51 -30.66
CA TYR A 7 21.50 33.29 -30.30
C TYR A 7 21.01 32.84 -28.91
N ASP A 8 20.96 33.74 -27.95
CA ASP A 8 20.61 33.46 -26.55
C ASP A 8 19.10 33.64 -26.27
N SER A 9 18.32 34.02 -27.27
CA SER A 9 16.88 34.24 -27.15
C SER A 9 16.14 33.81 -28.41
N ALA A 10 14.89 33.35 -28.20
CA ALA A 10 13.99 33.09 -29.32
C ALA A 10 13.58 34.35 -30.04
N GLY A 11 13.39 34.28 -31.34
CA GLY A 11 12.98 35.42 -32.14
C GLY A 11 13.24 35.25 -33.63
N ASN A 12 12.87 36.26 -34.39
CA ASN A 12 13.18 36.39 -35.81
C ASN A 12 14.39 37.28 -35.99
N PHE A 13 15.42 36.77 -36.58
CA PHE A 13 16.69 37.45 -36.80
C PHE A 13 16.94 37.56 -38.31
N THR A 14 17.51 38.68 -38.73
CA THR A 14 18.01 38.85 -40.09
C THR A 14 19.51 38.94 -40.04
N VAL A 15 20.20 37.98 -40.62
CA VAL A 15 21.66 38.01 -40.77
C VAL A 15 21.99 38.70 -42.09
N ILE A 16 22.78 39.75 -42.04
CA ILE A 16 23.19 40.52 -43.20
C ILE A 16 24.67 40.29 -43.45
N LEU A 17 25.01 39.86 -44.63
CA LEU A 17 26.39 39.82 -45.11
C LEU A 17 26.68 41.08 -45.96
N THR A 18 27.68 41.82 -45.55
CA THR A 18 28.15 42.98 -46.28
C THR A 18 29.53 42.71 -46.90
N GLY A 19 29.64 42.84 -48.21
CA GLY A 19 30.92 42.79 -48.94
C GLY A 19 31.22 44.10 -49.55
N THR A 20 32.49 44.49 -49.51
CA THR A 20 32.94 45.71 -50.15
C THR A 20 34.02 45.40 -51.21
N SER A 21 33.91 45.95 -52.42
CA SER A 21 34.86 45.73 -53.46
C SER A 21 36.18 46.44 -53.11
N LEU A 22 37.31 45.78 -53.25
CA LEU A 22 38.65 46.33 -52.99
C LEU A 22 39.12 47.38 -54.04
N THR A 23 38.42 47.51 -55.16
CA THR A 23 38.83 48.38 -56.27
C THR A 23 38.00 49.61 -56.39
N ASN A 24 36.79 49.71 -55.93
CA ASN A 24 35.85 50.80 -56.12
C ASN A 24 34.93 51.10 -54.92
N ASP A 25 35.18 50.52 -53.77
CA ASP A 25 34.42 50.68 -52.53
C ASP A 25 32.89 50.44 -52.66
N CYS A 26 32.44 49.75 -53.72
CA CYS A 26 31.04 49.48 -53.93
C CYS A 26 30.59 48.39 -52.95
N PRO A 27 29.56 48.62 -52.08
CA PRO A 27 29.05 47.67 -51.19
C PRO A 27 28.08 46.72 -51.90
N ALA A 28 28.12 45.44 -51.49
CA ALA A 28 27.12 44.42 -51.81
C ALA A 28 26.53 43.88 -50.53
N TYR A 29 25.25 43.59 -50.53
CA TYR A 29 24.51 43.06 -49.37
C TYR A 29 23.78 41.80 -49.76
N ASP A 30 23.81 40.81 -48.83
CA ASP A 30 22.96 39.67 -48.90
C ASP A 30 22.38 39.43 -47.51
N SER A 31 21.19 38.87 -47.42
CA SER A 31 20.54 38.68 -46.14
C SER A 31 19.77 37.37 -46.09
N VAL A 32 19.79 36.72 -44.93
CA VAL A 32 19.00 35.53 -44.63
C VAL A 32 18.19 35.75 -43.39
N ALA A 33 16.90 35.40 -43.43
CA ALA A 33 16.05 35.37 -42.26
C ALA A 33 16.25 34.05 -41.51
N LEU A 34 16.44 34.15 -40.20
CA LEU A 34 16.59 33.02 -39.29
C LEU A 34 15.53 33.13 -38.20
N VAL A 35 14.85 32.02 -37.92
CA VAL A 35 13.91 31.92 -36.82
C VAL A 35 14.51 31.01 -35.73
N VAL A 36 14.70 31.59 -34.55
CA VAL A 36 15.11 30.84 -33.37
C VAL A 36 13.84 30.54 -32.54
N LEU A 37 13.50 29.27 -32.39
CA LEU A 37 12.32 28.84 -31.66
C LEU A 37 12.57 28.84 -30.14
N PRO A 38 11.56 29.13 -29.31
CA PRO A 38 11.69 28.99 -27.87
C PRO A 38 11.82 27.50 -27.50
N TYR A 39 12.52 27.23 -26.42
CA TYR A 39 12.45 25.88 -25.80
C TYR A 39 11.03 25.61 -25.34
N PRO A 40 10.55 24.37 -25.46
CA PRO A 40 9.32 23.97 -24.78
C PRO A 40 9.53 24.11 -23.26
N ASP A 41 8.51 24.57 -22.57
CA ASP A 41 8.50 24.62 -21.11
C ASP A 41 7.54 23.50 -20.66
N VAL A 42 8.09 22.35 -20.27
CA VAL A 42 7.32 21.21 -19.79
C VAL A 42 7.36 21.19 -18.27
N THR A 43 6.18 21.29 -17.67
CA THR A 43 6.00 21.08 -16.23
C THR A 43 4.89 20.07 -16.03
N GLY A 44 4.83 19.46 -14.88
CA GLY A 44 3.79 18.50 -14.56
C GLY A 44 3.74 18.23 -13.07
N THR A 45 2.63 17.65 -12.67
CA THR A 45 2.41 17.28 -11.27
C THR A 45 1.69 15.95 -11.21
N PRO A 46 2.04 15.10 -10.25
CA PRO A 46 1.19 13.98 -9.86
C PRO A 46 -0.02 14.50 -9.08
N ASP A 47 -1.15 13.84 -9.17
CA ASP A 47 -2.32 14.11 -8.32
C ASP A 47 -2.03 13.76 -6.84
N ILE A 48 -1.24 12.72 -6.63
CA ILE A 48 -0.69 12.31 -5.34
C ILE A 48 0.75 11.85 -5.53
N ASN A 49 1.61 12.08 -4.54
CA ASN A 49 3.01 11.66 -4.58
C ASN A 49 3.40 10.67 -3.47
N ASN A 50 2.47 10.31 -2.60
CA ASN A 50 2.68 9.32 -1.56
C ASN A 50 1.36 8.65 -1.17
N GLY A 51 1.44 7.42 -0.64
CA GLY A 51 0.28 6.64 -0.21
C GLY A 51 0.63 5.17 -0.08
N CYS A 52 -0.31 4.37 0.39
CA CYS A 52 -0.10 2.93 0.57
C CYS A 52 -0.14 2.19 -0.77
N ILE A 53 0.71 1.18 -0.94
CA ILE A 53 0.63 0.29 -2.10
C ILE A 53 -0.65 -0.57 -2.06
N PRO A 54 -1.26 -0.88 -3.25
CA PRO A 54 -0.91 -0.35 -4.57
C PRO A 54 -1.28 1.13 -4.70
N LEU A 55 -0.31 1.99 -5.06
CA LEU A 55 -0.50 3.41 -5.23
C LEU A 55 -0.68 3.74 -6.71
N THR A 56 -1.88 4.18 -7.10
CA THR A 56 -2.16 4.64 -8.46
C THR A 56 -2.04 6.15 -8.52
N VAL A 57 -1.20 6.64 -9.42
CA VAL A 57 -0.87 8.06 -9.61
C VAL A 57 -1.27 8.49 -11.02
N ASN A 58 -2.01 9.59 -11.13
CA ASN A 58 -2.31 10.24 -12.40
C ASN A 58 -1.36 11.43 -12.60
N PHE A 59 -0.63 11.41 -13.70
CA PHE A 59 0.31 12.47 -14.04
C PHE A 59 -0.32 13.42 -15.04
N SER A 60 -0.19 14.70 -14.76
CA SER A 60 -0.62 15.76 -15.67
C SER A 60 0.58 16.59 -16.10
N ASN A 61 0.58 17.09 -17.32
CA ASN A 61 1.59 18.02 -17.83
C ASN A 61 0.96 19.32 -18.28
N THR A 62 1.78 20.39 -18.31
CA THR A 62 1.46 21.66 -18.94
C THR A 62 2.53 21.96 -19.98
N VAL A 63 2.24 21.74 -21.24
CA VAL A 63 3.12 22.11 -22.35
C VAL A 63 2.30 22.82 -23.42
N ASN A 64 2.86 23.88 -23.99
CA ASN A 64 2.16 24.73 -24.97
C ASN A 64 2.48 24.36 -26.43
N SER A 65 3.20 23.26 -26.66
CA SER A 65 3.60 22.80 -27.99
C SER A 65 3.17 21.36 -28.25
N ILE A 66 3.15 20.99 -29.54
CA ILE A 66 2.87 19.61 -29.96
C ILE A 66 4.19 18.86 -30.04
N GLY A 67 4.23 17.64 -29.49
CA GLY A 67 5.44 16.84 -29.48
C GLY A 67 5.23 15.47 -28.87
N PHE A 68 6.33 14.85 -28.44
CA PHE A 68 6.39 13.49 -27.95
C PHE A 68 6.84 13.49 -26.49
N PHE A 69 6.13 12.70 -25.67
CA PHE A 69 6.48 12.47 -24.28
C PHE A 69 7.21 11.12 -24.13
N THR A 70 8.14 11.09 -23.19
CA THR A 70 8.77 9.87 -22.68
C THR A 70 8.80 9.99 -21.17
N TRP A 71 8.00 9.14 -20.50
CA TRP A 71 7.96 9.01 -19.05
C TRP A 71 8.76 7.80 -18.63
N ASP A 72 9.57 7.96 -17.60
CA ASP A 72 10.19 6.87 -16.82
C ASP A 72 9.67 7.01 -15.40
N PHE A 73 8.99 5.98 -14.89
CA PHE A 73 8.38 6.02 -13.55
C PHE A 73 9.35 5.62 -12.43
N GLY A 74 10.61 5.33 -12.76
CA GLY A 74 11.65 4.98 -11.81
C GLY A 74 11.60 3.53 -11.31
N ASP A 75 10.59 2.76 -11.71
CA ASP A 75 10.41 1.35 -11.35
C ASP A 75 10.69 0.39 -12.54
N GLY A 76 11.23 0.94 -13.63
CA GLY A 76 11.51 0.23 -14.89
C GLY A 76 10.36 0.26 -15.88
N ASN A 77 9.22 0.85 -15.54
CA ASN A 77 8.10 1.06 -16.45
C ASN A 77 8.18 2.44 -17.09
N THR A 78 7.68 2.56 -18.32
CA THR A 78 7.70 3.79 -19.12
C THR A 78 6.37 4.05 -19.79
N SER A 79 6.13 5.30 -20.23
CA SER A 79 4.95 5.66 -21.02
C SER A 79 5.30 6.73 -22.05
N SER A 80 4.54 6.76 -23.15
CA SER A 80 4.59 7.83 -24.16
C SER A 80 3.31 8.68 -24.20
N GLN A 81 2.40 8.47 -23.26
CA GLN A 81 1.16 9.26 -23.17
C GLN A 81 1.47 10.66 -22.62
N ALA A 82 0.71 11.65 -23.06
CA ALA A 82 0.87 13.02 -22.54
C ALA A 82 0.55 13.08 -21.03
N ASN A 83 -0.54 12.46 -20.59
CA ASN A 83 -0.97 12.40 -19.20
C ASN A 83 -1.19 10.91 -18.81
N PRO A 84 -0.13 10.19 -18.42
CA PRO A 84 -0.25 8.78 -18.09
C PRO A 84 -0.82 8.57 -16.68
N THR A 85 -1.32 7.36 -16.46
CA THR A 85 -1.60 6.81 -15.14
C THR A 85 -0.65 5.65 -14.89
N HIS A 86 -0.05 5.58 -13.70
CA HIS A 86 0.82 4.47 -13.31
C HIS A 86 0.49 3.98 -11.90
N THR A 87 0.67 2.67 -11.67
CA THR A 87 0.40 2.04 -10.37
C THR A 87 1.66 1.39 -9.83
N TYR A 88 2.13 1.88 -8.69
CA TYR A 88 3.24 1.30 -7.94
C TYR A 88 2.71 0.19 -7.04
N THR A 89 3.21 -1.03 -7.22
CA THR A 89 2.82 -2.21 -6.42
C THR A 89 3.84 -2.57 -5.35
N THR A 90 5.01 -1.95 -5.39
CA THR A 90 6.09 -2.10 -4.42
C THR A 90 6.33 -0.77 -3.74
N ASP A 91 6.58 -0.81 -2.44
CA ASP A 91 6.96 0.37 -1.68
C ASP A 91 8.39 0.80 -2.01
N GLY A 92 8.68 2.06 -1.82
CA GLY A 92 10.00 2.62 -2.12
C GLY A 92 9.97 4.10 -2.45
N TYR A 93 11.09 4.57 -2.93
CA TYR A 93 11.29 5.93 -3.41
C TYR A 93 11.58 5.89 -4.89
N TYR A 94 10.72 6.49 -5.69
CA TYR A 94 10.80 6.52 -7.14
C TYR A 94 10.98 7.95 -7.63
N ASN A 95 12.06 8.20 -8.38
CA ASN A 95 12.23 9.44 -9.11
C ASN A 95 11.61 9.27 -10.50
N VAL A 96 10.54 10.00 -10.74
CA VAL A 96 9.81 10.01 -12.03
C VAL A 96 10.43 11.05 -12.91
N PHE A 97 10.89 10.66 -14.08
CA PHE A 97 11.48 11.53 -15.08
C PHE A 97 10.58 11.63 -16.30
N VAL A 98 10.36 12.85 -16.77
CA VAL A 98 9.65 13.10 -18.03
C VAL A 98 10.51 13.93 -18.97
N ARG A 99 10.58 13.48 -20.21
CA ARG A 99 11.20 14.17 -21.33
C ARG A 99 10.13 14.50 -22.37
N PHE A 100 10.10 15.71 -22.82
CA PHE A 100 9.29 16.17 -23.94
C PHE A 100 10.19 16.64 -25.07
N GLU A 101 9.82 16.29 -26.31
CA GLU A 101 10.49 16.72 -27.53
C GLU A 101 9.45 17.27 -28.49
N ASP A 102 9.57 18.54 -28.88
CA ASP A 102 8.67 19.15 -29.86
C ASP A 102 8.97 18.68 -31.30
N LEU A 103 8.10 19.02 -32.23
CA LEU A 103 8.28 18.66 -33.66
C LEU A 103 9.51 19.30 -34.32
N SER A 104 10.11 20.30 -33.69
CA SER A 104 11.32 20.99 -34.16
C SER A 104 12.60 20.34 -33.59
N GLY A 105 12.47 19.35 -32.70
CA GLY A 105 13.57 18.66 -32.04
C GLY A 105 14.07 19.39 -30.78
N CYS A 106 13.40 20.45 -30.31
CA CYS A 106 13.72 21.06 -29.04
C CYS A 106 13.21 20.20 -27.89
N VAL A 107 14.05 20.05 -26.86
CA VAL A 107 13.80 19.13 -25.74
C VAL A 107 13.75 19.88 -24.43
N ASP A 108 12.83 19.52 -23.57
CA ASP A 108 12.82 19.91 -22.16
C ASP A 108 12.47 18.70 -21.28
N SER A 109 12.83 18.76 -20.01
CA SER A 109 12.60 17.64 -19.07
C SER A 109 12.50 18.16 -17.64
N PHE A 110 11.77 17.42 -16.80
CA PHE A 110 11.74 17.63 -15.37
C PHE A 110 11.57 16.28 -14.64
N ASP A 111 11.78 16.30 -13.33
CA ASP A 111 11.62 15.14 -12.48
C ASP A 111 10.95 15.51 -11.16
N PHE A 112 10.37 14.53 -10.52
CA PHE A 112 9.78 14.62 -9.18
C PHE A 112 9.70 13.24 -8.55
N ASP A 113 9.43 13.23 -7.24
CA ASP A 113 9.49 12.02 -6.46
C ASP A 113 8.10 11.48 -6.11
N VAL A 114 7.95 10.16 -6.19
CA VAL A 114 6.79 9.41 -5.71
C VAL A 114 7.26 8.40 -4.66
N ASN A 115 6.55 8.35 -3.52
CA ASN A 115 6.94 7.53 -2.38
C ASN A 115 5.78 6.64 -1.90
N PRO A 116 5.54 5.49 -2.53
CA PRO A 116 4.59 4.49 -2.06
C PRO A 116 5.03 3.87 -0.73
N TYR A 117 4.09 3.73 0.21
CA TYR A 117 4.34 3.17 1.54
C TYR A 117 3.94 1.70 1.62
N PRO A 118 4.69 0.89 2.40
CA PRO A 118 4.34 -0.50 2.63
C PRO A 118 3.02 -0.62 3.40
N VAL A 119 2.25 -1.65 3.09
CA VAL A 119 1.08 -2.06 3.87
C VAL A 119 1.52 -3.08 4.91
N PRO A 120 1.14 -2.96 6.18
CA PRO A 120 1.41 -3.98 7.17
C PRO A 120 0.68 -5.27 6.80
N GLN A 121 1.17 -6.40 7.27
CA GLN A 121 0.51 -7.71 7.14
C GLN A 121 -0.07 -8.11 8.49
N ALA A 122 -1.41 -8.20 8.59
CA ALA A 122 -2.10 -8.64 9.78
C ALA A 122 -1.98 -10.16 9.95
N GLY A 123 -1.71 -10.62 11.18
CA GLY A 123 -1.64 -12.03 11.49
C GLY A 123 -1.72 -12.26 12.99
N PHE A 124 -2.43 -13.31 13.42
CA PHE A 124 -2.43 -13.77 14.79
C PHE A 124 -2.76 -15.26 14.90
N SER A 125 -2.39 -15.85 16.02
CA SER A 125 -2.76 -17.20 16.42
C SER A 125 -3.51 -17.19 17.75
N ILE A 126 -4.24 -18.25 18.01
CA ILE A 126 -5.08 -18.43 19.20
C ILE A 126 -4.60 -19.72 19.89
N ASN A 127 -4.52 -19.72 21.23
CA ASN A 127 -4.03 -20.86 22.01
C ASN A 127 -4.93 -22.11 21.85
N GLN A 128 -6.22 -21.91 21.60
CA GLN A 128 -7.22 -22.95 21.32
C GLN A 128 -8.35 -22.37 20.48
N LEU A 129 -9.01 -23.20 19.67
CA LEU A 129 -10.11 -22.77 18.80
C LEU A 129 -11.49 -23.07 19.39
N ASP A 130 -11.59 -24.12 20.16
CA ASP A 130 -12.86 -24.64 20.73
C ASP A 130 -12.73 -24.92 22.21
N THR A 131 -13.77 -24.61 22.97
CA THR A 131 -13.89 -24.96 24.38
C THR A 131 -15.36 -25.13 24.77
N CYS A 132 -15.65 -25.91 25.83
CA CYS A 132 -16.95 -26.01 26.47
C CYS A 132 -16.91 -25.62 27.95
N VAL A 133 -15.87 -24.92 28.38
CA VAL A 133 -15.71 -24.40 29.75
C VAL A 133 -16.09 -22.90 29.75
N LEU A 134 -16.96 -22.50 30.69
CA LEU A 134 -17.35 -21.11 30.90
C LEU A 134 -16.87 -20.61 32.27
N PRO A 135 -16.29 -19.37 32.39
CA PRO A 135 -15.90 -18.50 31.30
C PRO A 135 -14.79 -19.09 30.45
N ALA A 136 -14.91 -18.94 29.11
CA ALA A 136 -13.94 -19.44 28.16
C ALA A 136 -12.84 -18.39 27.93
N ASN A 137 -11.62 -18.69 28.36
CA ASN A 137 -10.48 -17.79 28.27
C ASN A 137 -9.61 -18.14 27.07
N PHE A 138 -9.34 -17.14 26.22
CA PHE A 138 -8.49 -17.27 25.04
C PHE A 138 -7.34 -16.26 25.12
N ASP A 139 -6.14 -16.72 24.75
CA ASP A 139 -4.97 -15.89 24.59
C ASP A 139 -4.67 -15.72 23.09
N PHE A 140 -4.48 -14.49 22.68
CA PHE A 140 -4.22 -14.12 21.28
C PHE A 140 -2.77 -13.69 21.13
N SER A 141 -2.06 -14.34 20.23
CA SER A 141 -0.66 -14.06 19.93
C SER A 141 -0.56 -13.39 18.58
N ASN A 142 -0.17 -12.12 18.57
CA ASN A 142 0.03 -11.32 17.38
C ASN A 142 1.28 -11.78 16.62
N SER A 143 1.16 -11.96 15.32
CA SER A 143 2.25 -12.27 14.38
C SER A 143 2.29 -11.30 13.20
N SER A 144 1.64 -10.14 13.32
CA SER A 144 1.61 -9.12 12.27
C SER A 144 2.99 -8.57 11.98
N LEU A 145 3.24 -8.24 10.70
CA LEU A 145 4.49 -7.68 10.23
C LEU A 145 4.29 -6.22 9.80
N GLY A 146 5.24 -5.34 10.12
CA GLY A 146 5.25 -3.94 9.69
C GLY A 146 4.21 -3.04 10.36
N ALA A 147 3.46 -3.53 11.36
CA ALA A 147 2.44 -2.79 12.09
C ALA A 147 3.01 -2.11 13.34
N THR A 148 2.43 -0.98 13.72
CA THR A 148 2.75 -0.24 14.95
C THR A 148 1.54 -0.06 15.87
N ASN A 149 0.33 -0.19 15.34
CA ASN A 149 -0.91 -0.08 16.11
C ASN A 149 -1.78 -1.31 15.89
N TYR A 150 -2.51 -1.69 16.92
CA TYR A 150 -3.33 -2.88 16.98
C TYR A 150 -4.69 -2.56 17.57
N THR A 151 -5.76 -3.05 16.94
CA THR A 151 -7.13 -2.95 17.45
C THR A 151 -7.79 -4.32 17.30
N TRP A 152 -8.21 -4.88 18.42
CA TRP A 152 -8.88 -6.17 18.49
C TRP A 152 -10.39 -6.00 18.67
N ASN A 153 -11.16 -6.72 17.88
CA ASN A 153 -12.59 -6.89 18.05
C ASN A 153 -12.84 -8.38 18.28
N PHE A 154 -13.39 -8.73 19.45
CA PHE A 154 -13.57 -10.12 19.86
C PHE A 154 -14.90 -10.75 19.39
N GLY A 155 -15.73 -10.01 18.64
CA GLY A 155 -16.98 -10.52 18.08
C GLY A 155 -18.16 -10.53 19.06
N ASP A 156 -17.95 -10.17 20.32
CA ASP A 156 -18.97 -10.06 21.37
C ASP A 156 -19.33 -8.61 21.72
N SER A 157 -19.02 -7.68 20.83
CA SER A 157 -19.12 -6.21 20.98
C SER A 157 -18.04 -5.58 21.88
N SER A 158 -17.08 -6.35 22.36
CA SER A 158 -15.90 -5.82 23.05
C SER A 158 -14.77 -5.47 22.06
N ILE A 159 -14.11 -4.34 22.33
CA ILE A 159 -12.99 -3.85 21.53
C ILE A 159 -11.84 -3.54 22.46
N GLN A 160 -10.62 -3.91 22.08
CA GLN A 160 -9.41 -3.63 22.82
C GLN A 160 -8.35 -2.98 21.92
N ASN A 161 -7.87 -1.81 22.30
CA ASN A 161 -6.90 -1.03 21.57
C ASN A 161 -5.51 -1.14 22.21
N SER A 162 -4.47 -1.07 21.38
CA SER A 162 -3.06 -0.93 21.77
C SER A 162 -2.44 -2.11 22.53
N GLN A 163 -3.13 -3.24 22.68
CA GLN A 163 -2.50 -4.45 23.20
C GLN A 163 -1.96 -5.30 22.03
N THR A 164 -0.70 -5.72 22.17
CA THR A 164 -0.09 -6.56 21.15
C THR A 164 -0.60 -8.01 21.25
N ASN A 165 -0.67 -8.56 22.46
CA ASN A 165 -1.10 -9.95 22.75
C ASN A 165 -2.15 -9.89 23.87
N PRO A 166 -3.43 -9.70 23.56
CA PRO A 166 -4.49 -9.67 24.55
C PRO A 166 -4.94 -11.05 24.97
N SER A 167 -5.58 -11.13 26.15
CA SER A 167 -6.44 -12.24 26.58
C SER A 167 -7.87 -11.75 26.62
N HIS A 168 -8.83 -12.60 26.27
CA HIS A 168 -10.25 -12.29 26.33
C HIS A 168 -11.07 -13.45 26.86
N SER A 169 -12.18 -13.17 27.58
CA SER A 169 -13.05 -14.15 28.20
C SER A 169 -14.47 -14.04 27.67
N TYR A 170 -15.01 -15.16 27.18
CA TYR A 170 -16.40 -15.28 26.76
C TYR A 170 -17.23 -15.97 27.84
N ASN A 171 -18.34 -15.35 28.21
CA ASN A 171 -19.25 -15.86 29.26
C ASN A 171 -20.46 -16.63 28.71
N ILE A 172 -20.64 -16.62 27.40
CA ILE A 172 -21.78 -17.23 26.70
C ILE A 172 -21.21 -18.15 25.62
N ASP A 173 -21.88 -19.27 25.40
CA ASP A 173 -21.59 -20.16 24.28
C ASP A 173 -21.98 -19.50 22.94
N GLY A 174 -21.23 -19.79 21.87
CA GLY A 174 -21.45 -19.22 20.56
C GLY A 174 -20.21 -19.29 19.68
N SER A 175 -20.37 -18.83 18.45
CA SER A 175 -19.27 -18.63 17.52
C SER A 175 -18.94 -17.15 17.46
N TYR A 176 -17.66 -16.81 17.56
CA TYR A 176 -17.18 -15.44 17.59
C TYR A 176 -16.12 -15.24 16.53
N ASP A 177 -16.28 -14.21 15.68
CA ASP A 177 -15.30 -13.80 14.71
C ASP A 177 -14.38 -12.74 15.32
N VAL A 178 -13.17 -13.17 15.65
CA VAL A 178 -12.16 -12.27 16.21
C VAL A 178 -11.41 -11.59 15.07
N THR A 179 -11.44 -10.27 15.07
CA THR A 179 -10.78 -9.44 14.05
C THR A 179 -9.62 -8.67 14.67
N LEU A 180 -8.46 -8.77 14.06
CA LEU A 180 -7.32 -7.90 14.33
C LEU A 180 -7.18 -6.89 13.20
N HIS A 181 -7.35 -5.62 13.50
CA HIS A 181 -6.99 -4.50 12.62
C HIS A 181 -5.62 -3.97 13.01
N VAL A 182 -4.77 -3.75 12.01
CA VAL A 182 -3.43 -3.23 12.21
C VAL A 182 -3.18 -2.00 11.34
N SER A 183 -2.33 -1.09 11.82
CA SER A 183 -1.84 0.02 11.02
C SER A 183 -0.37 0.31 11.31
N ASN A 184 0.31 0.93 10.35
CA ASN A 184 1.68 1.39 10.50
C ASN A 184 1.75 2.92 10.70
N THR A 185 2.97 3.45 10.82
CA THR A 185 3.23 4.89 11.01
C THR A 185 2.84 5.75 9.83
N TYR A 186 2.67 5.18 8.63
CA TYR A 186 2.22 5.87 7.42
C TYR A 186 0.70 5.90 7.28
N GLY A 187 -0.04 5.24 8.20
CA GLY A 187 -1.49 5.13 8.15
C GLY A 187 -2.01 3.99 7.25
N CYS A 188 -1.13 3.17 6.67
CA CYS A 188 -1.52 2.00 5.92
C CYS A 188 -2.08 0.93 6.86
N GLN A 189 -3.13 0.24 6.43
CA GLN A 189 -3.91 -0.67 7.28
C GLN A 189 -4.07 -2.04 6.63
N ASP A 190 -4.23 -3.05 7.48
CA ASP A 190 -4.63 -4.40 7.10
C ASP A 190 -5.46 -5.04 8.23
N SER A 191 -6.15 -6.12 7.93
CA SER A 191 -6.96 -6.84 8.92
C SER A 191 -7.05 -8.33 8.62
N VAL A 192 -7.17 -9.12 9.69
CA VAL A 192 -7.36 -10.57 9.61
C VAL A 192 -8.46 -11.00 10.56
N VAL A 193 -9.25 -12.02 10.18
CA VAL A 193 -10.33 -12.58 10.97
C VAL A 193 -10.07 -14.07 11.19
N ASN A 194 -10.20 -14.53 12.44
CA ASN A 194 -10.20 -15.95 12.81
C ASN A 194 -11.42 -16.22 13.69
N SER A 195 -12.12 -17.31 13.43
CA SER A 195 -13.29 -17.72 14.21
C SER A 195 -12.90 -18.67 15.36
N ILE A 196 -13.55 -18.50 16.48
CA ILE A 196 -13.49 -19.43 17.64
C ILE A 196 -14.89 -19.92 17.97
N SER A 197 -14.98 -21.07 18.65
CA SER A 197 -16.23 -21.64 19.11
C SER A 197 -16.19 -21.92 20.63
N VAL A 198 -17.16 -21.37 21.33
CA VAL A 198 -17.46 -21.72 22.72
C VAL A 198 -18.68 -22.62 22.68
N ASN A 199 -18.48 -23.93 22.91
CA ASN A 199 -19.55 -24.92 22.85
C ASN A 199 -20.39 -24.89 24.13
N PRO A 200 -21.69 -25.14 24.03
CA PRO A 200 -22.53 -25.22 25.20
C PRO A 200 -22.07 -26.37 26.14
N VAL A 201 -22.11 -26.12 27.44
CA VAL A 201 -21.83 -27.16 28.43
C VAL A 201 -22.99 -28.18 28.42
N PRO A 202 -22.73 -29.48 28.19
CA PRO A 202 -23.78 -30.47 28.19
C PRO A 202 -24.39 -30.62 29.59
N ASN A 203 -25.71 -30.64 29.67
CA ASN A 203 -26.43 -30.90 30.92
C ASN A 203 -26.54 -32.39 31.11
N ALA A 204 -25.76 -32.95 32.05
CA ALA A 204 -25.87 -34.33 32.44
C ALA A 204 -26.82 -34.45 33.64
N SER A 205 -27.91 -35.17 33.48
CA SER A 205 -28.83 -35.53 34.58
C SER A 205 -29.10 -37.02 34.56
N PHE A 206 -29.22 -37.63 35.71
CA PHE A 206 -29.71 -38.99 35.87
C PHE A 206 -30.72 -39.03 37.00
N ASP A 207 -31.81 -39.81 36.82
CA ASP A 207 -32.73 -40.14 37.89
C ASP A 207 -32.30 -41.46 38.50
N ALA A 208 -31.91 -41.42 39.76
CA ALA A 208 -31.76 -42.67 40.53
C ALA A 208 -33.14 -43.16 40.91
N LEU A 209 -33.64 -44.17 40.21
CA LEU A 209 -34.77 -44.97 40.72
C LEU A 209 -34.29 -45.57 42.01
N GLN A 210 -34.78 -45.06 43.13
CA GLN A 210 -34.65 -45.72 44.41
C GLN A 210 -35.49 -47.01 44.33
N LEU A 211 -34.88 -48.08 43.83
CA LEU A 211 -35.39 -49.41 44.10
C LEU A 211 -35.23 -49.58 45.58
N ASP A 212 -36.37 -49.70 46.27
CA ASP A 212 -36.40 -50.24 47.65
C ASP A 212 -35.82 -51.65 47.61
N THR A 213 -34.52 -51.73 47.56
CA THR A 213 -33.82 -52.96 47.81
C THR A 213 -33.80 -53.14 49.32
N CYS A 214 -34.70 -53.95 49.83
CA CYS A 214 -34.42 -54.65 51.05
C CYS A 214 -33.05 -55.29 50.90
N LEU A 215 -32.06 -54.77 51.59
CA LEU A 215 -30.81 -55.45 51.79
C LEU A 215 -31.17 -56.76 52.49
N LEU A 216 -31.26 -57.85 51.75
CA LEU A 216 -31.15 -59.15 52.35
C LEU A 216 -29.79 -59.23 53.00
N TYR A 217 -29.74 -58.92 54.27
CA TYR A 217 -28.60 -59.27 55.09
C TYR A 217 -28.53 -60.77 55.16
N THR A 218 -27.84 -61.41 54.25
CA THR A 218 -27.36 -62.76 54.41
C THR A 218 -26.26 -62.72 55.45
N SER A 219 -26.60 -62.86 56.68
CA SER A 219 -25.63 -63.26 57.68
C SER A 219 -25.07 -64.60 57.21
N ASP A 220 -23.88 -64.57 56.69
CA ASP A 220 -23.08 -65.74 56.48
C ASP A 220 -22.68 -66.24 57.86
N ALA A 221 -23.53 -67.18 58.38
CA ALA A 221 -23.24 -67.90 59.58
C ALA A 221 -22.43 -69.15 59.22
N ALA A 222 -21.25 -68.90 58.65
CA ALA A 222 -20.39 -70.02 58.31
C ALA A 222 -18.95 -69.71 58.62
N ASP A 223 -18.65 -69.38 59.87
CA ASP A 223 -17.31 -69.60 60.41
C ASP A 223 -17.36 -70.06 61.88
N GLU A 224 -17.98 -71.15 62.04
CA GLU A 224 -17.76 -72.02 63.18
C GLU A 224 -17.09 -73.28 62.70
N HIS A 225 -15.80 -73.29 62.61
CA HIS A 225 -15.05 -74.52 62.78
C HIS A 225 -13.76 -74.30 63.51
N SER A 226 -13.88 -74.36 64.78
CA SER A 226 -12.90 -74.99 65.66
C SER A 226 -12.38 -76.29 65.12
N TRP A 227 -11.16 -76.54 65.09
CA TRP A 227 -10.26 -77.55 65.63
C TRP A 227 -8.83 -77.26 65.36
#